data_10fc9c8f9ba2c389f80f899f6eff3c2c
#
_entry.id   10fc9c8f9ba2c389f80f899f6eff3c2c
#
_cell.length_a   1.000
_cell.length_b   1.000
_cell.length_c   1.000
_cell.angle_alpha   90.00
_cell.angle_beta   90.00
_cell.angle_gamma   90.00
#
_symmetry.space_group_name_H-M   'P 1'
#
loop_
_entity.id
_entity.type
_entity.pdbx_description
1 polymer ?
#
loop_
_entity_poly.entity_id
_entity_poly.type
_entity_poly.pdbx_seq_one_letter_code
_entity_poly.pdbx_strand_id
1 'polypeptide(L)'
;MIQMQTNLDVADNSGARRVMCIKVLGGSKRRYATIGDIIVVSIKEAIPRGKVKKGDVMKAVVVRVSKDIRRPDGSVIRFDRNAAVLINAQAEPVGTRIFGPVPRELRAKNHMKIISLAPEVL
;
A
#
# COMPACT_ATOMS: atom_id res chain seq x y z
N MET A 1 2.37 7.52 9.26
CA MET A 1 2.73 8.19 8.01
C MET A 1 3.92 7.50 7.37
N ILE A 2 3.94 7.43 6.07
CA ILE A 2 4.99 6.73 5.32
C ILE A 2 5.92 7.78 4.71
N GLN A 3 7.21 7.59 4.87
CA GLN A 3 8.23 8.46 4.28
C GLN A 3 9.29 7.61 3.59
N MET A 4 10.27 8.25 2.97
CA MET A 4 11.40 7.53 2.38
C MET A 4 12.07 6.65 3.44
N GLN A 5 12.46 5.44 3.03
CA GLN A 5 13.08 4.41 3.86
C GLN A 5 12.15 3.72 4.88
N THR A 6 10.87 4.00 4.86
CA THR A 6 9.90 3.26 5.68
C THR A 6 9.72 1.86 5.10
N ASN A 7 9.81 0.84 5.96
CA ASN A 7 9.51 -0.54 5.58
C ASN A 7 8.02 -0.82 5.74
N LEU A 8 7.44 -1.52 4.78
CA LEU A 8 6.03 -1.89 4.79
C LEU A 8 5.87 -3.37 4.51
N ASP A 9 4.86 -3.96 5.11
CA ASP A 9 4.42 -5.31 4.73
C ASP A 9 3.63 -5.22 3.43
N VAL A 10 3.62 -6.31 2.66
CA VAL A 10 2.83 -6.39 1.43
C VAL A 10 1.56 -7.17 1.72
N ALA A 11 0.42 -6.57 1.42
CA ALA A 11 -0.90 -7.11 1.77
C ALA A 11 -1.55 -7.90 0.63
N ASP A 12 -0.78 -8.32 -0.37
CA ASP A 12 -1.32 -9.06 -1.51
C ASP A 12 -0.57 -10.37 -1.77
N ASN A 13 -1.04 -11.13 -2.75
CA ASN A 13 -0.45 -12.41 -3.12
C ASN A 13 0.49 -12.30 -4.33
N SER A 14 1.08 -11.14 -4.57
CA SER A 14 2.03 -10.94 -5.68
C SER A 14 3.34 -11.69 -5.51
N GLY A 15 3.65 -12.10 -4.28
CA GLY A 15 4.89 -12.79 -3.95
C GLY A 15 5.86 -11.95 -3.14
N ALA A 16 5.73 -10.64 -3.14
CA ALA A 16 6.51 -9.78 -2.26
C ALA A 16 5.98 -9.89 -0.83
N ARG A 17 6.89 -9.88 0.13
CA ARG A 17 6.53 -9.92 1.56
C ARG A 17 6.80 -8.60 2.25
N ARG A 18 7.86 -7.93 1.85
CA ARG A 18 8.32 -6.71 2.49
C ARG A 18 8.91 -5.76 1.45
N VAL A 19 8.57 -4.50 1.55
CA VAL A 19 9.06 -3.46 0.66
C VAL A 19 9.52 -2.26 1.46
N MET A 20 10.38 -1.43 0.84
CA MET A 20 10.83 -0.18 1.44
C MET A 20 10.44 0.98 0.54
N CYS A 21 9.84 2.02 1.11
CA CYS A 21 9.48 3.23 0.37
C CYS A 21 10.75 3.95 -0.08
N ILE A 22 10.87 4.18 -1.39
CA ILE A 22 11.98 4.94 -1.96
C ILE A 22 11.57 6.39 -2.16
N LYS A 23 10.34 6.63 -2.61
CA LYS A 23 9.85 7.96 -2.93
C LYS A 23 8.35 8.06 -2.74
N VAL A 24 7.89 9.22 -2.24
CA VAL A 24 6.47 9.56 -2.15
C VAL A 24 6.10 10.38 -3.37
N LEU A 25 5.13 9.91 -4.16
CA LEU A 25 4.65 10.59 -5.36
C LEU A 25 3.56 11.61 -5.00
N GLY A 26 3.33 12.58 -5.88
CA GLY A 26 2.27 13.57 -5.71
C GLY A 26 2.74 14.99 -5.54
N GLY A 27 4.00 15.30 -5.85
CA GLY A 27 4.53 16.66 -5.79
C GLY A 27 6.00 16.68 -5.42
N SER A 28 6.73 17.69 -5.89
CA SER A 28 8.19 17.77 -5.74
C SER A 28 8.65 17.93 -4.29
N LYS A 29 7.79 18.42 -3.39
CA LYS A 29 8.13 18.64 -1.98
C LYS A 29 7.38 17.71 -1.04
N ARG A 30 6.69 16.70 -1.56
CA ARG A 30 5.91 15.81 -0.72
C ARG A 30 6.81 14.86 0.04
N ARG A 31 6.68 14.85 1.37
CA ARG A 31 7.52 14.05 2.26
C ARG A 31 6.83 12.80 2.79
N TYR A 32 5.51 12.85 2.95
CA TYR A 32 4.77 11.78 3.65
C TYR A 32 3.62 11.27 2.82
N ALA A 33 3.40 9.99 2.88
CA ALA A 33 2.25 9.32 2.29
C ALA A 33 1.33 8.81 3.39
N THR A 34 0.04 8.78 3.10
CA THR A 34 -0.97 8.20 3.96
C THR A 34 -1.80 7.21 3.14
N ILE A 35 -2.90 6.72 3.72
CA ILE A 35 -3.77 5.72 3.07
C ILE A 35 -4.22 6.22 1.69
N GLY A 36 -4.07 5.37 0.68
CA GLY A 36 -4.49 5.65 -0.68
C GLY A 36 -3.46 6.38 -1.52
N ASP A 37 -2.36 6.81 -0.94
CA ASP A 37 -1.29 7.47 -1.70
C ASP A 37 -0.43 6.44 -2.43
N ILE A 38 0.09 6.84 -3.59
CA ILE A 38 0.98 6.00 -4.39
C ILE A 38 2.42 6.34 -4.02
N ILE A 39 3.20 5.30 -3.78
CA ILE A 39 4.64 5.43 -3.48
C ILE A 39 5.43 4.54 -4.40
N VAL A 40 6.72 4.83 -4.55
CA VAL A 40 7.67 3.95 -5.23
C VAL A 40 8.38 3.12 -4.16
N VAL A 41 8.41 1.81 -4.35
CA VAL A 41 9.00 0.88 -3.38
C VAL A 41 10.05 -0.01 -4.04
N SER A 42 11.00 -0.46 -3.22
CA SER A 42 11.95 -1.50 -3.58
C SER A 42 11.59 -2.75 -2.80
N ILE A 43 11.54 -3.89 -3.49
CA ILE A 43 11.16 -5.16 -2.86
C ILE A 43 12.36 -5.70 -2.09
N LYS A 44 12.22 -5.88 -0.78
CA LYS A 44 13.28 -6.35 0.10
C LYS A 44 13.21 -7.83 0.41
N GLU A 45 12.00 -8.39 0.45
CA GLU A 45 11.77 -9.82 0.65
C GLU A 45 10.67 -10.29 -0.28
N ALA A 46 10.91 -11.40 -0.97
CA ALA A 46 9.94 -11.99 -1.88
C ALA A 46 10.08 -13.51 -1.88
N ILE A 47 8.99 -14.21 -2.18
CA ILE A 47 9.03 -15.66 -2.35
C ILE A 47 9.75 -16.00 -3.67
N PRO A 48 10.45 -17.16 -3.75
CA PRO A 48 11.29 -17.48 -4.91
C PRO A 48 10.56 -17.56 -6.25
N ARG A 49 9.28 -17.91 -6.28
CA ARG A 49 8.51 -18.09 -7.51
C ARG A 49 7.33 -17.13 -7.65
N GLY A 50 7.41 -15.95 -7.03
CA GLY A 50 6.35 -14.97 -7.12
C GLY A 50 6.38 -14.19 -8.42
N LYS A 51 5.36 -13.37 -8.63
CA LYS A 51 5.25 -12.47 -9.79
C LYS A 51 6.31 -11.38 -9.78
N VAL A 52 6.90 -11.12 -8.60
CA VAL A 52 7.90 -10.08 -8.41
C VAL A 52 9.10 -10.69 -7.70
N LYS A 53 10.25 -10.03 -7.84
CA LYS A 53 11.51 -10.51 -7.31
C LYS A 53 12.13 -9.50 -6.36
N LYS A 54 12.96 -10.00 -5.44
CA LYS A 54 13.75 -9.13 -4.57
C LYS A 54 14.60 -8.17 -5.40
N GLY A 55 14.60 -6.90 -5.01
CA GLY A 55 15.35 -5.86 -5.70
C GLY A 55 14.55 -5.11 -6.77
N ASP A 56 13.38 -5.61 -7.17
CA ASP A 56 12.54 -4.91 -8.14
C ASP A 56 12.07 -3.57 -7.56
N VAL A 57 11.89 -2.59 -8.44
CA VAL A 57 11.37 -1.26 -8.09
C VAL A 57 10.00 -1.12 -8.76
N MET A 58 8.99 -0.83 -7.95
CA MET A 58 7.60 -0.77 -8.42
C MET A 58 6.84 0.33 -7.69
N LYS A 59 5.64 0.63 -8.19
CA LYS A 59 4.70 1.50 -7.49
C LYS A 59 3.81 0.66 -6.57
N ALA A 60 3.37 1.27 -5.49
CA ALA A 60 2.47 0.63 -4.53
C ALA A 60 1.49 1.65 -3.98
N VAL A 61 0.34 1.17 -3.53
CA VAL A 61 -0.67 1.98 -2.85
C VAL A 61 -0.62 1.64 -1.37
N VAL A 62 -0.52 2.66 -0.51
CA VAL A 62 -0.54 2.47 0.94
C VAL A 62 -1.96 2.13 1.36
N VAL A 63 -2.16 0.96 1.97
CA VAL A 63 -3.49 0.49 2.38
C VAL A 63 -3.67 0.48 3.90
N ARG A 64 -2.59 0.39 4.67
CA ARG A 64 -2.66 0.42 6.13
C ARG A 64 -1.51 1.25 6.68
N VAL A 65 -1.80 2.06 7.70
CA VAL A 65 -0.76 2.82 8.41
C VAL A 65 -0.95 2.64 9.92
N SER A 66 0.15 2.68 10.65
CA SER A 66 0.11 2.56 12.11
C SER A 66 -0.26 3.87 12.80
N LYS A 67 -0.28 4.97 12.07
CA LYS A 67 -0.69 6.27 12.61
C LYS A 67 -2.21 6.42 12.59
N ASP A 68 -2.76 7.07 13.61
CA ASP A 68 -4.18 7.39 13.70
C ASP A 68 -4.64 8.25 12.53
N ILE A 69 -5.74 7.84 11.89
CA ILE A 69 -6.38 8.61 10.82
C ILE A 69 -7.75 9.02 11.31
N ARG A 70 -8.00 10.33 11.35
CA ARG A 70 -9.29 10.88 11.74
C ARG A 70 -10.21 10.97 10.53
N ARG A 71 -11.44 10.53 10.73
CA ARG A 71 -12.48 10.60 9.69
C ARG A 71 -13.40 11.80 9.93
N PRO A 72 -14.08 12.28 8.88
CA PRO A 72 -15.01 13.42 9.01
C PRO A 72 -16.13 13.19 10.03
N ASP A 73 -16.54 11.94 10.26
CA ASP A 73 -17.59 11.60 11.22
C ASP A 73 -17.12 11.56 12.67
N GLY A 74 -15.85 11.88 12.93
CA GLY A 74 -15.27 11.87 14.27
C GLY A 74 -14.65 10.55 14.70
N SER A 75 -14.80 9.48 13.90
CA SER A 75 -14.16 8.21 14.20
C SER A 75 -12.67 8.24 13.86
N VAL A 76 -11.92 7.31 14.44
CA VAL A 76 -10.48 7.17 14.19
C VAL A 76 -10.19 5.74 13.79
N ILE A 77 -9.39 5.57 12.74
CA ILE A 77 -8.92 4.25 12.33
C ILE A 77 -7.40 4.17 12.46
N ARG A 78 -6.91 3.04 12.94
CA ARG A 78 -5.49 2.77 13.09
C ARG A 78 -5.25 1.29 12.89
N PHE A 79 -4.14 0.96 12.24
CA PHE A 79 -3.69 -0.42 12.05
C PHE A 79 -2.40 -0.65 12.83
N ASP A 80 -2.09 -1.92 13.10
CA ASP A 80 -0.89 -2.27 13.86
C ASP A 80 0.39 -2.03 13.07
N ARG A 81 0.35 -2.19 11.75
CA ARG A 81 1.51 -2.09 10.88
C ARG A 81 1.19 -1.32 9.62
N ASN A 82 2.23 -0.78 9.01
CA ASN A 82 2.12 -0.20 7.68
C ASN A 82 2.09 -1.31 6.63
N ALA A 83 1.22 -1.19 5.65
CA ALA A 83 1.11 -2.16 4.58
C ALA A 83 0.77 -1.48 3.25
N ALA A 84 1.21 -2.11 2.17
CA ALA A 84 0.99 -1.61 0.83
C ALA A 84 0.56 -2.75 -0.10
N VAL A 85 -0.07 -2.39 -1.21
CA VAL A 85 -0.44 -3.29 -2.29
C VAL A 85 0.31 -2.86 -3.54
N LEU A 86 1.01 -3.78 -4.19
CA LEU A 86 1.75 -3.47 -5.41
C LEU A 86 0.80 -3.23 -6.58
N ILE A 87 1.12 -2.22 -7.38
CA ILE A 87 0.36 -1.91 -8.59
C ILE A 87 1.29 -1.85 -9.79
N ASN A 88 0.71 -2.07 -10.98
CA ASN A 88 1.44 -1.99 -12.24
C ASN A 88 1.37 -0.57 -12.82
N ALA A 89 1.89 -0.39 -14.05
CA ALA A 89 1.91 0.91 -14.70
C ALA A 89 0.50 1.47 -14.99
N GLN A 90 -0.51 0.62 -15.07
CA GLN A 90 -1.90 1.01 -15.27
C GLN A 90 -2.65 1.25 -13.95
N ALA A 91 -1.93 1.31 -12.84
CA ALA A 91 -2.49 1.50 -11.49
C ALA A 91 -3.43 0.35 -11.06
N GLU A 92 -3.23 -0.83 -11.60
CA GLU A 92 -3.99 -2.03 -11.25
C GLU A 92 -3.19 -2.91 -10.29
N PRO A 93 -3.84 -3.60 -9.33
CA PRO A 93 -3.13 -4.52 -8.45
C PRO A 93 -2.41 -5.62 -9.23
N VAL A 94 -1.17 -5.88 -8.87
CA VAL A 94 -0.38 -6.97 -9.45
C VAL A 94 -0.91 -8.31 -8.98
N GLY A 95 -1.27 -8.40 -7.69
CA GLY A 95 -1.86 -9.61 -7.12
C GLY A 95 -3.34 -9.74 -7.45
N THR A 96 -3.86 -10.93 -7.22
CA THR A 96 -5.28 -11.24 -7.44
C THR A 96 -6.07 -11.25 -6.13
N ARG A 97 -5.42 -11.12 -5.00
CA ARG A 97 -6.05 -11.23 -3.69
C ARG A 97 -5.37 -10.29 -2.70
N ILE A 98 -6.17 -9.68 -1.83
CA ILE A 98 -5.69 -8.81 -0.76
C ILE A 98 -5.88 -9.54 0.57
N PHE A 99 -4.88 -9.45 1.44
CA PHE A 99 -4.92 -10.05 2.78
C PHE A 99 -5.23 -8.98 3.83
N GLY A 100 -6.17 -9.29 4.72
CA GLY A 100 -6.53 -8.41 5.80
C GLY A 100 -7.42 -7.23 5.39
N PRO A 101 -7.80 -6.38 6.36
CA PRO A 101 -8.72 -5.27 6.09
C PRO A 101 -8.04 -4.13 5.35
N VAL A 102 -8.83 -3.37 4.60
CA VAL A 102 -8.43 -2.10 4.00
C VAL A 102 -9.42 -1.02 4.41
N PRO A 103 -8.99 0.25 4.51
CA PRO A 103 -9.92 1.33 4.85
C PRO A 103 -10.70 1.79 3.63
N ARG A 104 -11.92 2.28 3.86
CA ARG A 104 -12.79 2.79 2.81
C ARG A 104 -12.29 4.08 2.16
N GLU A 105 -11.30 4.75 2.74
CA GLU A 105 -10.68 5.95 2.16
C GLU A 105 -10.06 5.69 0.80
N LEU A 106 -9.74 4.44 0.46
CA LEU A 106 -9.24 4.07 -0.86
C LEU A 106 -10.24 4.39 -1.98
N ARG A 107 -11.53 4.37 -1.70
CA ARG A 107 -12.57 4.70 -2.68
C ARG A 107 -12.45 6.14 -3.14
N ALA A 108 -12.19 7.06 -2.22
CA ALA A 108 -12.06 8.48 -2.54
C ALA A 108 -10.84 8.78 -3.41
N LYS A 109 -9.86 7.90 -3.41
CA LYS A 109 -8.63 8.05 -4.21
C LYS A 109 -8.60 7.13 -5.43
N ASN A 110 -9.76 6.63 -5.85
CA ASN A 110 -9.95 5.85 -7.09
C ASN A 110 -9.27 4.47 -7.09
N HIS A 111 -9.13 3.86 -5.92
CA HIS A 111 -8.56 2.51 -5.82
C HIS A 111 -9.65 1.45 -5.65
N MET A 112 -10.66 1.48 -6.51
CA MET A 112 -11.82 0.58 -6.43
C MET A 112 -11.45 -0.89 -6.62
N LYS A 113 -10.47 -1.18 -7.45
CA LYS A 113 -10.05 -2.57 -7.68
C LYS A 113 -9.44 -3.18 -6.42
N ILE A 114 -8.69 -2.40 -5.65
CA ILE A 114 -8.14 -2.86 -4.38
C ILE A 114 -9.27 -3.16 -3.39
N ILE A 115 -10.26 -2.28 -3.31
CA ILE A 115 -11.42 -2.48 -2.44
C ILE A 115 -12.18 -3.75 -2.81
N SER A 116 -12.36 -3.99 -4.11
CA SER A 116 -13.11 -5.17 -4.58
C SER A 116 -12.41 -6.49 -4.28
N LEU A 117 -11.09 -6.48 -4.16
CA LEU A 117 -10.30 -7.67 -3.85
C LEU A 117 -10.11 -7.89 -2.34
N ALA A 118 -10.42 -6.90 -1.52
CA ALA A 118 -10.18 -6.99 -0.08
C ALA A 118 -11.27 -7.82 0.60
N PRO A 119 -10.92 -8.65 1.60
CA PRO A 119 -11.90 -9.44 2.33
C PRO A 119 -12.76 -8.61 3.28
N GLU A 120 -12.27 -7.47 3.71
CA GLU A 120 -12.97 -6.60 4.65
C GLU A 120 -12.60 -5.15 4.38
N VAL A 121 -13.60 -4.27 4.38
CA VAL A 121 -13.40 -2.83 4.17
C VAL A 121 -13.89 -2.09 5.43
N LEU A 122 -12.98 -1.45 6.11
CA LEU A 122 -13.25 -0.67 7.31
C LEU A 122 -13.34 0.82 6.98
#